data_fcc8f792b8f60d98b2a81880d8494a0f
#
_entry.id   fcc8f792b8f60d98b2a81880d8494a0f
#
_cell.length_a   1.000
_cell.length_b   1.000
_cell.length_c   1.000
_cell.angle_alpha   90.00
_cell.angle_beta   90.00
_cell.angle_gamma   90.00
#
_symmetry.space_group_name_H-M   'P 1'
#
loop_
_entity.id
_entity.type
_entity.pdbx_description
1 polymer ?
#
loop_
_entity_poly.entity_id
_entity_poly.type
_entity_poly.pdbx_seq_one_letter_code
_entity_poly.pdbx_strand_id
1 'polypeptide(L)'
;MKKSTPIPIDEPQLADLWNRFRENDEQAFDELAKRRYRLLFNYATRFTKDTELIKDCIQDLFLELWYRRGRLADTSYVTVYLISALRNNLLRKLKVNTRLDDSVDIAASSDIFTDNLTVETMLISSESMSQNEREIRAAINRLPRRQQEVIFLKFYEGLSNEEIAKVMDIEKQTVANFIYRAINQLKNDLPSFSKIIPQIIFLFLSSPTPDLHS
;
A
#
# COMPACT_ATOMS: atom_id res chain seq x y z
N MET A 1 -2.89 27.25 -3.28
CA MET A 1 -3.01 25.84 -3.67
C MET A 1 -2.09 25.02 -2.78
N LYS A 2 -2.64 24.29 -1.80
CA LYS A 2 -1.84 23.48 -0.87
C LYS A 2 -1.47 22.16 -1.57
N LYS A 3 -0.18 21.98 -1.84
CA LYS A 3 0.39 20.67 -2.23
C LYS A 3 0.09 19.70 -1.10
N SER A 4 -0.63 18.61 -1.39
CA SER A 4 -0.77 17.52 -0.45
C SER A 4 0.57 16.80 -0.35
N THR A 5 1.36 17.20 0.62
CA THR A 5 2.53 16.44 1.05
C THR A 5 2.05 15.07 1.55
N PRO A 6 2.71 13.96 1.21
CA PRO A 6 2.43 12.68 1.85
C PRO A 6 2.55 12.89 3.36
N ILE A 7 1.52 12.49 4.10
CA ILE A 7 1.54 12.60 5.57
C ILE A 7 2.69 11.71 6.05
N PRO A 8 3.69 12.24 6.78
CA PRO A 8 4.74 11.42 7.35
C PRO A 8 4.08 10.32 8.17
N ILE A 9 4.52 9.07 7.98
CA ILE A 9 4.05 7.94 8.76
C ILE A 9 4.57 8.15 10.18
N ASP A 10 3.70 8.59 11.08
CA ASP A 10 4.03 8.80 12.48
C ASP A 10 3.88 7.46 13.25
N GLU A 11 4.74 6.50 12.88
CA GLU A 11 4.74 5.16 13.49
C GLU A 11 4.89 5.19 15.04
N PRO A 12 5.70 6.06 15.66
CA PRO A 12 5.75 6.13 17.11
C PRO A 12 4.42 6.51 17.77
N GLN A 13 3.68 7.47 17.20
CA GLN A 13 2.35 7.83 17.70
C GLN A 13 1.33 6.71 17.45
N LEU A 14 1.45 6.00 16.34
CA LEU A 14 0.60 4.85 16.07
C LEU A 14 0.88 3.68 17.01
N ALA A 15 2.14 3.45 17.35
CA ALA A 15 2.52 2.44 18.32
C ALA A 15 1.95 2.76 19.73
N ASP A 16 1.94 4.04 20.13
CA ASP A 16 1.28 4.48 21.36
C ASP A 16 -0.24 4.21 21.30
N LEU A 17 -0.91 4.64 20.25
CA LEU A 17 -2.34 4.37 20.05
C LEU A 17 -2.64 2.86 20.04
N TRP A 18 -1.77 2.07 19.39
CA TRP A 18 -1.89 0.62 19.36
C TRP A 18 -1.82 -0.01 20.75
N ASN A 19 -0.88 0.41 21.58
CA ASN A 19 -0.71 -0.11 22.93
C ASN A 19 -1.90 0.26 23.83
N ARG A 20 -2.33 1.52 23.80
CA ARG A 20 -3.52 1.96 24.53
C ARG A 20 -4.79 1.23 24.08
N PHE A 21 -4.96 1.04 22.78
CA PHE A 21 -6.05 0.25 22.21
C PHE A 21 -6.06 -1.20 22.74
N ARG A 22 -4.90 -1.85 22.81
CA ARG A 22 -4.76 -3.21 23.38
C ARG A 22 -5.18 -3.27 24.85
N GLU A 23 -5.06 -2.18 25.58
CA GLU A 23 -5.48 -1.98 26.98
C GLU A 23 -6.95 -1.53 27.12
N ASN A 24 -7.76 -1.67 26.08
CA ASN A 24 -9.18 -1.31 26.00
C ASN A 24 -9.48 0.20 25.92
N ASP A 25 -8.55 1.04 25.50
CA ASP A 25 -8.82 2.45 25.21
C ASP A 25 -9.58 2.59 23.89
N GLU A 26 -10.91 2.82 23.98
CA GLU A 26 -11.79 3.01 22.82
C GLU A 26 -11.43 4.27 22.02
N GLN A 27 -10.97 5.33 22.69
CA GLN A 27 -10.60 6.57 22.01
C GLN A 27 -9.32 6.38 21.18
N ALA A 28 -8.36 5.61 21.70
CA ALA A 28 -7.14 5.26 20.97
C ALA A 28 -7.48 4.41 19.74
N PHE A 29 -8.43 3.49 19.84
CA PHE A 29 -8.91 2.69 18.68
C PHE A 29 -9.59 3.56 17.62
N ASP A 30 -10.50 4.44 18.01
CA ASP A 30 -11.20 5.34 17.09
C ASP A 30 -10.21 6.27 16.36
N GLU A 31 -9.23 6.82 17.08
CA GLU A 31 -8.19 7.66 16.49
C GLU A 31 -7.29 6.86 15.51
N LEU A 32 -6.90 5.64 15.88
CA LEU A 32 -6.13 4.75 15.02
C LEU A 32 -6.90 4.44 13.73
N ALA A 33 -8.18 4.09 13.85
CA ALA A 33 -9.04 3.79 12.71
C ALA A 33 -9.18 5.01 11.80
N LYS A 34 -9.47 6.20 12.33
CA LYS A 34 -9.59 7.45 11.56
C LYS A 34 -8.31 7.78 10.80
N ARG A 35 -7.15 7.66 11.46
CA ARG A 35 -5.85 7.96 10.85
C ARG A 35 -5.48 7.00 9.72
N ARG A 36 -5.90 5.73 9.80
CA ARG A 36 -5.49 4.68 8.86
C ARG A 36 -6.54 4.33 7.81
N TYR A 37 -7.80 4.70 8.01
CA TYR A 37 -8.89 4.38 7.07
C TYR A 37 -8.56 4.80 5.63
N ARG A 38 -8.14 6.05 5.42
CA ARG A 38 -7.84 6.59 4.08
C ARG A 38 -6.70 5.84 3.38
N LEU A 39 -5.64 5.51 4.13
CA LEU A 39 -4.51 4.74 3.64
C LEU A 39 -4.97 3.34 3.22
N LEU A 40 -5.70 2.64 4.10
CA LEU A 40 -6.21 1.30 3.85
C LEU A 40 -7.19 1.28 2.66
N PHE A 41 -8.07 2.27 2.56
CA PHE A 41 -8.99 2.40 1.43
C PHE A 41 -8.22 2.60 0.12
N ASN A 42 -7.27 3.54 0.07
CA ASN A 42 -6.45 3.79 -1.11
C ASN A 42 -5.62 2.57 -1.53
N TYR A 43 -5.11 1.79 -0.58
CA TYR A 43 -4.42 0.54 -0.88
C TYR A 43 -5.38 -0.49 -1.46
N ALA A 44 -6.56 -0.66 -0.87
CA ALA A 44 -7.56 -1.65 -1.29
C ALA A 44 -8.10 -1.38 -2.70
N THR A 45 -8.23 -0.11 -3.11
CA THR A 45 -8.68 0.26 -4.46
C THR A 45 -7.76 -0.25 -5.57
N ARG A 46 -6.54 -0.69 -5.24
CA ARG A 46 -5.62 -1.34 -6.19
C ARG A 46 -6.02 -2.75 -6.55
N PHE A 47 -6.85 -3.40 -5.75
CA PHE A 47 -7.28 -4.79 -5.93
C PHE A 47 -8.65 -4.90 -6.58
N THR A 48 -9.54 -3.94 -6.34
CA THR A 48 -10.91 -3.97 -6.85
C THR A 48 -11.50 -2.56 -6.97
N LYS A 49 -12.50 -2.40 -7.86
CA LYS A 49 -13.34 -1.19 -7.97
C LYS A 49 -14.58 -1.24 -7.10
N ASP A 50 -14.87 -2.40 -6.54
CA ASP A 50 -16.01 -2.60 -5.67
C ASP A 50 -15.77 -1.91 -4.31
N THR A 51 -16.29 -0.68 -4.21
CA THR A 51 -16.13 0.16 -3.02
C THR A 51 -16.82 -0.41 -1.79
N GLU A 52 -17.93 -1.14 -1.97
CA GLU A 52 -18.62 -1.77 -0.87
C GLU A 52 -17.80 -2.95 -0.33
N LEU A 53 -17.27 -3.80 -1.20
CA LEU A 53 -16.34 -4.86 -0.80
C LEU A 53 -15.12 -4.30 -0.04
N ILE A 54 -14.58 -3.15 -0.48
CA ILE A 54 -13.46 -2.50 0.21
C ILE A 54 -13.85 -2.05 1.62
N LYS A 55 -14.99 -1.36 1.74
CA LYS A 55 -15.51 -0.90 3.04
C LYS A 55 -15.75 -2.07 3.99
N ASP A 56 -16.38 -3.13 3.50
CA ASP A 56 -16.62 -4.36 4.26
C ASP A 56 -15.30 -5.01 4.74
N CYS A 57 -14.28 -5.07 3.86
CA CYS A 57 -12.98 -5.62 4.26
C CYS A 57 -12.29 -4.78 5.34
N ILE A 58 -12.39 -3.45 5.27
CA ILE A 58 -11.82 -2.54 6.26
C ILE A 58 -12.62 -2.63 7.58
N GLN A 59 -13.93 -2.70 7.50
CA GLN A 59 -14.78 -2.86 8.68
C GLN A 59 -14.51 -4.20 9.38
N ASP A 60 -14.46 -5.31 8.64
CA ASP A 60 -14.10 -6.63 9.16
C ASP A 60 -12.72 -6.60 9.85
N LEU A 61 -11.73 -5.94 9.23
CA LEU A 61 -10.41 -5.77 9.82
C LEU A 61 -10.49 -5.08 11.19
N PHE A 62 -11.17 -3.93 11.29
CA PHE A 62 -11.27 -3.20 12.55
C PHE A 62 -12.11 -3.96 13.59
N LEU A 63 -13.17 -4.64 13.19
CA LEU A 63 -13.94 -5.51 14.09
C LEU A 63 -13.08 -6.66 14.63
N GLU A 64 -12.34 -7.35 13.78
CA GLU A 64 -11.43 -8.42 14.21
C GLU A 64 -10.38 -7.90 15.18
N LEU A 65 -9.78 -6.73 14.91
CA LEU A 65 -8.84 -6.08 15.81
C LEU A 65 -9.46 -5.81 17.18
N TRP A 66 -10.68 -5.25 17.20
CA TRP A 66 -11.41 -4.96 18.45
C TRP A 66 -11.67 -6.22 19.27
N TYR A 67 -12.15 -7.29 18.64
CA TYR A 67 -12.40 -8.56 19.33
C TYR A 67 -11.14 -9.22 19.86
N ARG A 68 -10.02 -9.05 19.17
CA ARG A 68 -8.75 -9.71 19.51
C ARG A 68 -7.79 -8.82 20.30
N ARG A 69 -8.15 -7.57 20.63
CA ARG A 69 -7.25 -6.53 21.16
C ARG A 69 -6.35 -6.98 22.31
N GLY A 70 -6.89 -7.69 23.30
CA GLY A 70 -6.11 -8.21 24.43
C GLY A 70 -5.15 -9.37 24.10
N ARG A 71 -5.21 -9.91 22.86
CA ARG A 71 -4.32 -11.00 22.37
C ARG A 71 -3.37 -10.54 21.27
N LEU A 72 -3.49 -9.28 20.84
CA LEU A 72 -2.61 -8.72 19.84
C LEU A 72 -1.21 -8.52 20.43
N ALA A 73 -0.19 -8.89 19.65
CA ALA A 73 1.19 -8.60 20.03
C ALA A 73 1.46 -7.09 19.99
N ASP A 74 2.43 -6.65 20.79
CA ASP A 74 3.00 -5.33 20.62
C ASP A 74 3.72 -5.22 19.27
N THR A 75 3.58 -4.07 18.63
CA THR A 75 4.26 -3.82 17.36
C THR A 75 4.57 -2.34 17.19
N SER A 76 5.79 -2.04 16.77
CA SER A 76 6.20 -0.71 16.31
C SER A 76 5.84 -0.45 14.83
N TYR A 77 5.31 -1.48 14.12
CA TYR A 77 5.00 -1.44 12.69
C TYR A 77 3.49 -1.60 12.47
N VAL A 78 2.71 -0.71 13.06
CA VAL A 78 1.23 -0.77 13.03
C VAL A 78 0.70 -0.69 11.62
N THR A 79 1.24 0.22 10.79
CA THR A 79 0.85 0.38 9.39
C THR A 79 1.09 -0.89 8.59
N VAL A 80 2.24 -1.52 8.74
CA VAL A 80 2.59 -2.80 8.07
C VAL A 80 1.62 -3.90 8.47
N TYR A 81 1.30 -3.99 9.76
CA TYR A 81 0.33 -4.96 10.27
C TYR A 81 -1.05 -4.78 9.63
N LEU A 82 -1.57 -3.54 9.64
CA LEU A 82 -2.89 -3.23 9.10
C LEU A 82 -2.98 -3.49 7.59
N ILE A 83 -1.96 -3.08 6.82
CA ILE A 83 -1.93 -3.33 5.36
C ILE A 83 -1.86 -4.84 5.09
N SER A 84 -1.02 -5.60 5.81
CA SER A 84 -0.90 -7.06 5.65
C SER A 84 -2.21 -7.78 5.94
N ALA A 85 -2.89 -7.41 7.03
CA ALA A 85 -4.16 -8.00 7.42
C ALA A 85 -5.27 -7.68 6.40
N LEU A 86 -5.36 -6.43 5.95
CA LEU A 86 -6.31 -6.02 4.90
C LEU A 86 -6.05 -6.76 3.58
N ARG A 87 -4.78 -6.83 3.15
CA ARG A 87 -4.37 -7.55 1.94
C ARG A 87 -4.84 -9.00 1.95
N ASN A 88 -4.59 -9.70 3.04
CA ASN A 88 -4.98 -11.10 3.19
C ASN A 88 -6.51 -11.26 3.15
N ASN A 89 -7.26 -10.35 3.79
CA ASN A 89 -8.72 -10.33 3.74
C ASN A 89 -9.25 -10.11 2.32
N LEU A 90 -8.73 -9.11 1.61
CA LEU A 90 -9.09 -8.80 0.23
C LEU A 90 -8.82 -9.97 -0.71
N LEU A 91 -7.60 -10.52 -0.68
CA LEU A 91 -7.22 -11.65 -1.53
C LEU A 91 -8.10 -12.87 -1.28
N ARG A 92 -8.46 -13.13 -0.02
CA ARG A 92 -9.38 -14.24 0.34
C ARG A 92 -10.78 -14.02 -0.25
N LYS A 93 -11.37 -12.81 -0.06
CA LYS A 93 -12.71 -12.50 -0.57
C LYS A 93 -12.74 -12.51 -2.10
N LEU A 94 -11.74 -11.94 -2.74
CA LEU A 94 -11.65 -11.93 -4.21
C LEU A 94 -11.50 -13.33 -4.80
N LYS A 95 -10.74 -14.23 -4.15
CA LYS A 95 -10.62 -15.64 -4.55
C LYS A 95 -11.95 -16.42 -4.42
N VAL A 96 -12.74 -16.14 -3.40
CA VAL A 96 -14.05 -16.76 -3.23
C VAL A 96 -14.99 -16.31 -4.33
N ASN A 97 -15.02 -15.01 -4.64
CA ASN A 97 -15.88 -14.46 -5.70
C ASN A 97 -15.50 -15.00 -7.10
N THR A 98 -14.19 -15.19 -7.38
CA THR A 98 -13.73 -15.77 -8.66
C THR A 98 -14.05 -17.27 -8.79
N ARG A 99 -14.16 -18.01 -7.69
CA ARG A 99 -14.56 -19.44 -7.71
C ARG A 99 -16.05 -19.65 -7.97
N LEU A 100 -16.87 -18.62 -7.74
CA LEU A 100 -18.29 -18.65 -8.06
C LEU A 100 -18.56 -18.30 -9.53
N ASP A 101 -17.55 -17.77 -10.22
CA ASP A 101 -17.56 -17.46 -11.66
C ASP A 101 -16.64 -18.50 -12.34
N ASP A 102 -17.23 -19.58 -12.86
CA ASP A 102 -16.59 -20.82 -13.35
C ASP A 102 -15.60 -20.65 -14.54
N SER A 103 -15.07 -19.45 -14.77
CA SER A 103 -14.30 -19.11 -15.98
C SER A 103 -12.84 -18.64 -15.77
N VAL A 104 -12.29 -18.65 -14.54
CA VAL A 104 -10.94 -18.12 -14.30
C VAL A 104 -9.99 -19.12 -13.65
N ASP A 105 -8.91 -19.41 -14.35
CA ASP A 105 -7.83 -20.32 -13.99
C ASP A 105 -7.18 -19.95 -12.64
N ILE A 106 -7.18 -20.88 -11.69
CA ILE A 106 -6.79 -20.71 -10.28
C ILE A 106 -5.29 -20.41 -10.10
N ALA A 107 -4.47 -20.61 -11.12
CA ALA A 107 -3.03 -20.34 -11.10
C ALA A 107 -2.67 -18.84 -11.12
N ALA A 108 -3.60 -17.96 -11.55
CA ALA A 108 -3.40 -16.50 -11.65
C ALA A 108 -3.78 -15.72 -10.38
N SER A 109 -4.18 -16.39 -9.29
CA SER A 109 -4.70 -15.72 -8.08
C SER A 109 -3.69 -14.90 -7.26
N SER A 110 -2.43 -14.84 -7.71
CA SER A 110 -1.42 -13.90 -7.19
C SER A 110 -1.41 -12.55 -7.92
N ASP A 111 -2.19 -12.40 -8.99
CA ASP A 111 -2.19 -11.23 -9.89
C ASP A 111 -3.47 -10.36 -9.77
N ILE A 112 -4.10 -10.32 -8.61
CA ILE A 112 -5.39 -9.60 -8.40
C ILE A 112 -5.22 -8.08 -8.26
N PHE A 113 -4.02 -7.55 -8.34
CA PHE A 113 -3.79 -6.11 -8.31
C PHE A 113 -4.33 -5.47 -9.60
N THR A 114 -5.46 -4.78 -9.56
CA THR A 114 -6.17 -4.24 -10.75
C THR A 114 -5.67 -2.86 -11.18
N ASP A 115 -5.82 -2.52 -12.47
CA ASP A 115 -5.45 -1.23 -13.11
C ASP A 115 -6.23 -0.01 -12.61
N ASN A 116 -6.53 0.04 -11.32
CA ASN A 116 -7.36 1.08 -10.77
C ASN A 116 -6.58 2.04 -9.88
N LEU A 117 -5.80 2.92 -10.49
CA LEU A 117 -5.69 4.26 -9.95
C LEU A 117 -7.09 4.87 -10.03
N THR A 118 -7.77 4.94 -8.92
CA THR A 118 -9.20 5.18 -8.78
C THR A 118 -9.67 6.37 -9.57
N VAL A 119 -10.70 6.15 -10.39
CA VAL A 119 -11.37 7.16 -11.20
C VAL A 119 -11.85 8.35 -10.35
N GLU A 120 -12.22 8.15 -9.07
CA GLU A 120 -12.67 9.23 -8.19
C GLU A 120 -11.56 10.12 -7.64
N THR A 121 -10.41 9.57 -7.29
CA THR A 121 -9.21 10.40 -7.04
C THR A 121 -8.73 11.05 -8.34
N MET A 122 -9.07 10.47 -9.50
CA MET A 122 -8.83 11.05 -10.82
C MET A 122 -9.84 12.13 -11.20
N LEU A 123 -11.13 12.02 -10.86
CA LEU A 123 -12.16 13.00 -11.24
C LEU A 123 -11.97 14.34 -10.53
N ILE A 124 -11.47 14.34 -9.29
CA ILE A 124 -11.16 15.59 -8.57
C ILE A 124 -9.85 16.25 -9.09
N SER A 125 -8.99 15.50 -9.79
CA SER A 125 -7.70 15.99 -10.30
C SER A 125 -7.59 15.99 -11.84
N SER A 126 -8.57 15.45 -12.57
CA SER A 126 -8.46 15.22 -14.02
C SER A 126 -8.40 16.50 -14.85
N GLU A 127 -8.96 17.60 -14.36
CA GLU A 127 -8.90 18.90 -15.07
C GLU A 127 -7.59 19.65 -14.85
N SER A 128 -6.77 19.27 -13.87
CA SER A 128 -5.51 19.94 -13.53
C SER A 128 -4.25 19.07 -13.65
N MET A 129 -4.38 17.81 -14.08
CA MET A 129 -3.21 16.93 -14.25
C MET A 129 -2.37 17.33 -15.44
N SER A 130 -1.07 17.50 -15.21
CA SER A 130 -0.10 17.75 -16.28
C SER A 130 -0.01 16.51 -17.21
N GLN A 131 0.35 16.75 -18.48
CA GLN A 131 0.60 15.66 -19.45
C GLN A 131 1.59 14.63 -18.89
N ASN A 132 2.64 15.08 -18.21
CA ASN A 132 3.64 14.19 -17.58
C ASN A 132 3.06 13.24 -16.52
N GLU A 133 2.09 13.72 -15.71
CA GLU A 133 1.44 12.87 -14.71
C GLU A 133 0.61 11.75 -15.34
N ARG A 134 -0.06 12.05 -16.45
CA ARG A 134 -0.85 11.04 -17.21
C ARG A 134 0.07 9.98 -17.81
N GLU A 135 1.20 10.38 -18.39
CA GLU A 135 2.19 9.47 -18.98
C GLU A 135 2.82 8.56 -17.90
N ILE A 136 3.18 9.12 -16.73
CA ILE A 136 3.70 8.34 -15.59
C ILE A 136 2.68 7.31 -15.11
N ARG A 137 1.42 7.69 -14.95
CA ARG A 137 0.36 6.76 -14.55
C ARG A 137 0.15 5.65 -15.56
N ALA A 138 0.11 6.00 -16.85
CA ALA A 138 -0.02 5.01 -17.92
C ALA A 138 1.17 4.03 -17.94
N ALA A 139 2.38 4.51 -17.68
CA ALA A 139 3.56 3.65 -17.59
C ALA A 139 3.52 2.72 -16.37
N ILE A 140 3.11 3.23 -15.19
CA ILE A 140 2.94 2.40 -13.99
C ILE A 140 1.87 1.32 -14.23
N ASN A 141 0.77 1.65 -14.91
CA ASN A 141 -0.30 0.70 -15.20
C ASN A 141 0.12 -0.42 -16.18
N ARG A 142 1.20 -0.23 -16.95
CA ARG A 142 1.77 -1.28 -17.81
C ARG A 142 2.71 -2.26 -17.07
N LEU A 143 3.11 -1.94 -15.85
CA LEU A 143 3.90 -2.86 -15.03
C LEU A 143 3.09 -4.11 -14.65
N PRO A 144 3.74 -5.28 -14.48
CA PRO A 144 3.12 -6.44 -13.85
C PRO A 144 2.56 -6.08 -12.46
N ARG A 145 1.42 -6.67 -12.09
CA ARG A 145 0.66 -6.34 -10.87
C ARG A 145 1.49 -6.30 -9.58
N ARG A 146 2.32 -7.32 -9.35
CA ARG A 146 3.19 -7.36 -8.19
C ARG A 146 4.24 -6.25 -8.18
N GLN A 147 4.70 -5.81 -9.34
CA GLN A 147 5.61 -4.68 -9.44
C GLN A 147 4.88 -3.37 -9.16
N GLN A 148 3.64 -3.20 -9.63
CA GLN A 148 2.82 -2.04 -9.29
C GLN A 148 2.61 -1.94 -7.78
N GLU A 149 2.28 -3.06 -7.10
CA GLU A 149 2.09 -3.13 -5.65
C GLU A 149 3.36 -2.72 -4.91
N VAL A 150 4.52 -3.26 -5.30
CA VAL A 150 5.81 -2.91 -4.69
C VAL A 150 6.14 -1.43 -4.88
N ILE A 151 5.93 -0.87 -6.08
CA ILE A 151 6.13 0.57 -6.36
C ILE A 151 5.21 1.43 -5.50
N PHE A 152 3.94 1.05 -5.34
CA PHE A 152 3.01 1.76 -4.48
C PHE A 152 3.47 1.75 -3.01
N LEU A 153 3.75 0.58 -2.47
CA LEU A 153 4.20 0.44 -1.07
C LEU A 153 5.54 1.17 -0.82
N LYS A 154 6.45 1.17 -1.81
CA LYS A 154 7.76 1.82 -1.68
C LYS A 154 7.69 3.33 -1.77
N PHE A 155 7.03 3.85 -2.81
CA PHE A 155 7.12 5.27 -3.17
C PHE A 155 5.91 6.10 -2.72
N TYR A 156 4.78 5.47 -2.49
CA TYR A 156 3.59 6.15 -2.00
C TYR A 156 3.43 6.03 -0.48
N GLU A 157 3.67 4.82 0.07
CA GLU A 157 3.57 4.55 1.51
C GLU A 157 4.91 4.67 2.25
N GLY A 158 6.03 4.77 1.53
CA GLY A 158 7.36 4.98 2.09
C GLY A 158 7.94 3.76 2.81
N LEU A 159 7.40 2.55 2.60
CA LEU A 159 7.85 1.35 3.31
C LEU A 159 9.26 0.92 2.91
N SER A 160 10.01 0.39 3.86
CA SER A 160 11.29 -0.29 3.62
C SER A 160 11.09 -1.61 2.86
N ASN A 161 12.16 -2.15 2.27
CA ASN A 161 12.07 -3.44 1.57
C ASN A 161 11.70 -4.59 2.51
N GLU A 162 12.10 -4.52 3.77
CA GLU A 162 11.72 -5.47 4.82
C GLU A 162 10.23 -5.43 5.14
N GLU A 163 9.68 -4.23 5.25
CA GLU A 163 8.26 -4.02 5.52
C GLU A 163 7.40 -4.47 4.34
N ILE A 164 7.82 -4.14 3.10
CA ILE A 164 7.15 -4.62 1.89
C ILE A 164 7.18 -6.14 1.81
N ALA A 165 8.31 -6.77 2.14
CA ALA A 165 8.46 -8.23 2.19
C ALA A 165 7.44 -8.86 3.15
N LYS A 166 7.24 -8.25 4.34
CA LYS A 166 6.22 -8.68 5.32
C LYS A 166 4.79 -8.49 4.78
N VAL A 167 4.49 -7.32 4.17
CA VAL A 167 3.15 -7.03 3.61
C VAL A 167 2.79 -8.03 2.51
N MET A 168 3.71 -8.31 1.61
CA MET A 168 3.46 -9.14 0.43
C MET A 168 3.68 -10.64 0.65
N ASP A 169 4.21 -11.02 1.82
CA ASP A 169 4.61 -12.41 2.15
C ASP A 169 5.58 -12.98 1.10
N ILE A 170 6.69 -12.25 0.88
CA ILE A 170 7.77 -12.62 -0.04
C ILE A 170 9.14 -12.28 0.57
N GLU A 171 10.20 -12.81 -0.01
CA GLU A 171 11.55 -12.51 0.43
C GLU A 171 11.97 -11.06 0.08
N LYS A 172 12.77 -10.43 0.95
CA LYS A 172 13.35 -9.09 0.74
C LYS A 172 14.07 -8.97 -0.61
N GLN A 173 14.79 -10.01 -1.01
CA GLN A 173 15.47 -10.05 -2.30
C GLN A 173 14.50 -9.97 -3.48
N THR A 174 13.36 -10.63 -3.37
CA THR A 174 12.28 -10.58 -4.38
C THR A 174 11.71 -9.16 -4.50
N VAL A 175 11.52 -8.46 -3.37
CA VAL A 175 11.11 -7.05 -3.37
C VAL A 175 12.13 -6.18 -4.13
N ALA A 176 13.43 -6.33 -3.83
CA ALA A 176 14.49 -5.60 -4.52
C ALA A 176 14.48 -5.86 -6.03
N ASN A 177 14.29 -7.12 -6.44
CA ASN A 177 14.19 -7.51 -7.84
C ASN A 177 12.97 -6.89 -8.54
N PHE A 178 11.82 -6.84 -7.87
CA PHE A 178 10.61 -6.20 -8.42
C PHE A 178 10.80 -4.70 -8.59
N ILE A 179 11.39 -4.01 -7.60
CA ILE A 179 11.72 -2.58 -7.69
C ILE A 179 12.67 -2.34 -8.88
N TYR A 180 13.75 -3.11 -8.98
CA TYR A 180 14.72 -2.97 -10.06
C TYR A 180 14.09 -3.12 -11.44
N ARG A 181 13.29 -4.18 -11.65
CA ARG A 181 12.60 -4.44 -12.92
C ARG A 181 11.60 -3.33 -13.24
N ALA A 182 10.80 -2.92 -12.27
CA ALA A 182 9.81 -1.86 -12.44
C ALA A 182 10.49 -0.52 -12.83
N ILE A 183 11.55 -0.13 -12.13
CA ILE A 183 12.28 1.11 -12.43
C ILE A 183 12.89 1.04 -13.85
N ASN A 184 13.47 -0.08 -14.24
CA ASN A 184 14.04 -0.22 -15.58
C ASN A 184 12.97 -0.14 -16.69
N GLN A 185 11.82 -0.75 -16.47
CA GLN A 185 10.70 -0.64 -17.41
C GLN A 185 10.19 0.79 -17.49
N LEU A 186 9.99 1.48 -16.36
CA LEU A 186 9.57 2.87 -16.33
C LEU A 186 10.58 3.81 -17.01
N LYS A 187 11.88 3.55 -16.90
CA LYS A 187 12.93 4.30 -17.61
C LYS A 187 12.80 4.15 -19.12
N ASN A 188 12.50 2.95 -19.61
CA ASN A 188 12.34 2.68 -21.03
C ASN A 188 11.05 3.30 -21.59
N ASP A 189 9.97 3.25 -20.80
CA ASP A 189 8.65 3.76 -21.22
C ASP A 189 8.57 5.30 -21.18
N LEU A 190 9.38 5.94 -20.36
CA LEU A 190 9.36 7.38 -20.10
C LEU A 190 10.76 7.99 -20.26
N PRO A 191 11.22 8.33 -21.49
CA PRO A 191 12.53 8.93 -21.71
C PRO A 191 12.78 10.21 -20.89
N SER A 192 11.72 11.00 -20.64
CA SER A 192 11.76 12.19 -19.78
C SER A 192 11.94 11.86 -18.30
N PHE A 193 11.61 10.65 -17.87
CA PHE A 193 11.67 10.19 -16.48
C PHE A 193 13.12 9.99 -16.02
N SER A 194 14.06 9.80 -16.94
CA SER A 194 15.48 9.68 -16.60
C SER A 194 16.03 10.92 -15.88
N LYS A 195 15.37 12.08 -16.02
CA LYS A 195 15.73 13.32 -15.30
C LYS A 195 15.15 13.40 -13.89
N ILE A 196 14.07 12.69 -13.61
CA ILE A 196 13.35 12.73 -12.32
C ILE A 196 13.78 11.57 -11.41
N ILE A 197 14.11 10.40 -11.99
CA ILE A 197 14.57 9.22 -11.23
C ILE A 197 15.87 9.47 -10.43
N PRO A 198 16.91 10.15 -10.94
CA PRO A 198 18.07 10.45 -10.12
C PRO A 198 17.75 11.25 -8.86
N GLN A 199 16.79 12.15 -8.93
CA GLN A 199 16.34 12.93 -7.77
C GLN A 199 15.57 12.07 -6.76
N ILE A 200 14.71 11.17 -7.24
CA ILE A 200 14.00 10.23 -6.38
C ILE A 200 14.96 9.23 -5.75
N ILE A 201 15.88 8.64 -6.54
CA ILE A 201 16.89 7.70 -6.05
C ILE A 201 17.87 8.40 -5.10
N PHE A 202 18.30 9.63 -5.40
CA PHE A 202 19.18 10.41 -4.53
C PHE A 202 18.52 10.72 -3.19
N LEU A 203 17.23 11.08 -3.19
CA LEU A 203 16.46 11.33 -1.97
C LEU A 203 16.38 10.08 -1.07
N PHE A 204 16.32 8.88 -1.67
CA PHE A 204 16.25 7.60 -0.95
C PHE A 204 17.61 7.03 -0.55
N LEU A 205 18.69 7.34 -1.30
CA LEU A 205 20.07 6.96 -0.92
C LEU A 205 20.64 7.89 0.15
N SER A 206 20.14 9.11 0.25
CA SER A 206 20.57 10.12 1.24
C SER A 206 19.83 10.02 2.58
N SER A 207 18.89 9.11 2.75
CA SER A 207 18.32 8.81 4.06
C SER A 207 19.39 8.13 4.90
N PRO A 208 19.81 8.72 6.07
CA PRO A 208 20.84 8.12 6.90
C PRO A 208 20.39 6.73 7.32
N THR A 209 21.19 5.73 7.00
CA THR A 209 21.10 4.42 7.64
C THR A 209 21.31 4.63 9.12
N PRO A 210 20.40 4.15 10.01
CA PRO A 210 20.72 4.16 11.43
C PRO A 210 21.96 3.30 11.63
N ASP A 211 23.00 3.92 12.20
CA ASP A 211 24.24 3.26 12.54
C ASP A 211 23.99 2.05 13.44
N LEU A 212 24.25 0.87 12.92
CA LEU A 212 24.33 -0.39 13.64
C LEU A 212 25.73 -0.47 14.30
N HIS A 213 26.02 0.41 15.26
CA HIS A 213 27.14 0.24 16.18
C HIS A 213 26.83 1.00 17.47
N SER A 214 26.25 0.31 18.45
CA SER A 214 26.62 0.34 19.88
C SER A 214 25.76 -0.67 20.63
#